data_b2fdba2158ac2e5329b0860ea3b65c4d
#
_entry.id   b2fdba2158ac2e5329b0860ea3b65c4d
#
_cell.length_a   1.000
_cell.length_b   1.000
_cell.length_c   1.000
_cell.angle_alpha   90.00
_cell.angle_beta   90.00
_cell.angle_gamma   90.00
#
_symmetry.space_group_name_H-M   'P 1'
#
loop_
_entity.id
_entity.type
_entity.pdbx_description
1 polymer ?
#
loop_
_entity_poly.entity_id
_entity_poly.type
_entity_poly.pdbx_seq_one_letter_code
_entity_poly.pdbx_strand_id
1 'polypeptide(L)'
;MQDYGRALVVGSQSFGKGTVHDVTGLSAGQLKMTTSKFYRVSGDSTQHRGVLPDIAFPSAYDPEEVGESHQDHALPWDRIRAVPHSSTRELQPLIAPLLDAHRERCQKDPDYAHMLSQLELTKSWSQQETLSLNIDARRARSEKWDNQLFQLENTRRKNKGIELYANIDAWREESESDTEDDSEPALDSGSEDQDTAEPDKEENIAETDQMLQEAGHILTDQIRLEAEAKRRQLQLVQIEQQKAS
;
A
#
# COMPACT_ATOMS: atom_id res chain seq x y z
N MET A 1 -6.93 -14.12 -5.49
CA MET A 1 -7.90 -13.82 -4.41
C MET A 1 -9.04 -12.97 -4.91
N GLN A 2 -8.77 -11.79 -5.49
CA GLN A 2 -9.77 -10.85 -6.01
C GLN A 2 -10.71 -11.50 -7.03
N ASP A 3 -10.19 -12.16 -8.08
CA ASP A 3 -11.01 -12.79 -9.14
C ASP A 3 -11.94 -13.90 -8.62
N TYR A 4 -11.57 -14.56 -7.55
CA TYR A 4 -12.40 -15.59 -6.91
C TYR A 4 -13.37 -15.04 -5.85
N GLY A 5 -13.45 -13.73 -5.66
CA GLY A 5 -14.26 -13.11 -4.62
C GLY A 5 -13.91 -13.57 -3.21
N ARG A 6 -12.62 -13.93 -2.96
CA ARG A 6 -12.16 -14.38 -1.65
C ARG A 6 -11.66 -13.26 -0.75
N ALA A 7 -11.21 -12.17 -1.35
CA ALA A 7 -10.71 -10.99 -0.64
C ALA A 7 -10.94 -9.74 -1.49
N LEU A 8 -11.12 -8.61 -0.81
CA LEU A 8 -10.95 -7.28 -1.38
C LEU A 8 -9.46 -6.93 -1.39
N VAL A 9 -9.04 -6.20 -2.41
CA VAL A 9 -7.69 -5.65 -2.51
C VAL A 9 -7.77 -4.18 -2.14
N VAL A 10 -7.05 -3.79 -1.09
CA VAL A 10 -6.92 -2.40 -0.66
C VAL A 10 -5.48 -1.94 -0.84
N GLY A 11 -5.27 -0.65 -1.09
CA GLY A 11 -3.93 -0.08 -1.27
C GLY A 11 -3.75 0.60 -2.61
N SER A 12 -2.52 0.62 -3.14
CA SER A 12 -2.20 1.22 -4.43
C SER A 12 -2.13 0.17 -5.55
N GLN A 13 -2.15 0.65 -6.80
CA GLN A 13 -1.93 -0.20 -7.98
C GLN A 13 -0.54 -0.85 -7.90
N SER A 14 -0.46 -2.15 -8.19
CA SER A 14 0.82 -2.85 -8.20
C SER A 14 1.66 -2.51 -9.45
N PHE A 15 2.96 -2.75 -9.41
CA PHE A 15 3.95 -2.37 -10.44
C PHE A 15 3.58 -2.78 -11.87
N GLY A 16 2.92 -3.91 -12.05
CA GLY A 16 2.43 -4.32 -13.36
C GLY A 16 3.36 -5.21 -14.18
N LYS A 17 4.34 -5.86 -13.56
CA LYS A 17 5.15 -6.86 -14.27
C LYS A 17 4.41 -8.18 -14.39
N GLY A 18 4.03 -8.52 -15.61
CA GLY A 18 3.30 -9.76 -15.95
C GLY A 18 4.08 -10.73 -16.83
N THR A 19 5.40 -10.57 -16.91
CA THR A 19 6.28 -11.40 -17.76
C THR A 19 7.19 -12.30 -16.95
N VAL A 20 7.51 -13.46 -17.49
CA VAL A 20 8.50 -14.41 -16.97
C VAL A 20 9.74 -14.33 -17.84
N HIS A 21 10.91 -14.29 -17.21
CA HIS A 21 12.20 -14.26 -17.88
C HIS A 21 13.02 -15.46 -17.50
N ASP A 22 13.68 -16.07 -18.51
CA ASP A 22 14.74 -17.05 -18.29
C ASP A 22 16.11 -16.39 -18.46
N VAL A 23 17.03 -16.78 -17.59
CA VAL A 23 18.41 -16.33 -17.63
C VAL A 23 19.30 -17.48 -18.07
N THR A 24 19.94 -17.30 -19.22
CA THR A 24 20.85 -18.31 -19.80
C THR A 24 22.28 -17.77 -19.80
N GLY A 25 23.22 -18.58 -19.28
CA GLY A 25 24.65 -18.28 -19.35
C GLY A 25 25.17 -18.34 -20.78
N LEU A 26 25.97 -17.37 -21.18
CA LEU A 26 26.71 -17.34 -22.43
C LEU A 26 28.21 -17.50 -22.16
N SER A 27 29.01 -17.65 -23.22
CA SER A 27 30.48 -17.70 -23.08
C SER A 27 31.06 -16.41 -22.48
N ALA A 28 30.35 -15.30 -22.61
CA ALA A 28 30.65 -14.02 -21.96
C ALA A 28 29.33 -13.36 -21.50
N GLY A 29 29.06 -13.38 -20.19
CA GLY A 29 27.89 -12.77 -19.61
C GLY A 29 26.65 -13.68 -19.57
N GLN A 30 25.48 -13.05 -19.46
CA GLN A 30 24.20 -13.74 -19.37
C GLN A 30 23.16 -13.10 -20.28
N LEU A 31 22.31 -13.93 -20.85
CA LEU A 31 21.14 -13.48 -21.62
C LEU A 31 19.89 -13.65 -20.78
N LYS A 32 19.17 -12.56 -20.53
CA LYS A 32 17.84 -12.55 -19.93
C LYS A 32 16.81 -12.38 -21.03
N MET A 33 15.94 -13.37 -21.21
CA MET A 33 14.97 -13.40 -22.30
C MET A 33 13.56 -13.61 -21.73
N THR A 34 12.60 -12.83 -22.23
CA THR A 34 11.18 -13.04 -21.90
C THR A 34 10.68 -14.28 -22.63
N THR A 35 10.17 -15.27 -21.89
CA THR A 35 9.70 -16.55 -22.42
C THR A 35 8.20 -16.73 -22.32
N SER A 36 7.53 -16.08 -21.34
CA SER A 36 6.08 -16.20 -21.18
C SER A 36 5.47 -15.00 -20.46
N LYS A 37 4.15 -14.92 -20.53
CA LYS A 37 3.32 -14.00 -19.75
C LYS A 37 2.36 -14.81 -18.91
N PHE A 38 1.98 -14.30 -17.75
CA PHE A 38 0.92 -14.90 -16.95
C PHE A 38 -0.34 -14.03 -16.97
N TYR A 39 -1.47 -14.71 -16.86
CA TYR A 39 -2.78 -14.13 -16.93
C TYR A 39 -3.60 -14.54 -15.72
N ARG A 40 -4.50 -13.67 -15.32
CA ARG A 40 -5.49 -13.93 -14.28
C ARG A 40 -6.55 -14.90 -14.83
N VAL A 41 -7.35 -15.51 -13.96
CA VAL A 41 -8.46 -16.38 -14.39
C VAL A 41 -9.54 -15.61 -15.17
N SER A 42 -9.64 -14.29 -14.97
CA SER A 42 -10.45 -13.38 -15.78
C SER A 42 -9.96 -13.27 -17.24
N GLY A 43 -8.77 -13.74 -17.53
CA GLY A 43 -8.07 -13.60 -18.80
C GLY A 43 -7.24 -12.33 -18.93
N ASP A 44 -7.31 -11.42 -17.98
CA ASP A 44 -6.55 -10.18 -18.01
C ASP A 44 -5.08 -10.43 -17.66
N SER A 45 -4.16 -9.81 -18.41
CA SER A 45 -2.76 -9.77 -18.02
C SER A 45 -2.55 -8.78 -16.86
N THR A 46 -1.59 -9.05 -15.98
CA THR A 46 -1.09 -8.06 -15.03
C THR A 46 -0.04 -7.14 -15.65
N GLN A 47 0.40 -7.40 -16.90
CA GLN A 47 1.37 -6.58 -17.61
C GLN A 47 0.86 -5.14 -17.77
N HIS A 48 1.69 -4.14 -17.52
CA HIS A 48 1.41 -2.70 -17.46
C HIS A 48 0.49 -2.27 -16.32
N ARG A 49 -0.65 -2.92 -16.16
CA ARG A 49 -1.72 -2.48 -15.23
C ARG A 49 -1.56 -2.97 -13.81
N GLY A 50 -0.79 -4.05 -13.62
CA GLY A 50 -0.71 -4.70 -12.33
C GLY A 50 -2.08 -5.20 -11.84
N VAL A 51 -2.24 -5.23 -10.54
CA VAL A 51 -3.50 -5.47 -9.84
C VAL A 51 -4.05 -4.12 -9.41
N LEU A 52 -5.26 -3.80 -9.87
CA LEU A 52 -5.98 -2.60 -9.43
C LEU A 52 -6.70 -2.92 -8.12
N PRO A 53 -6.56 -2.08 -7.08
CA PRO A 53 -7.26 -2.27 -5.82
C PRO A 53 -8.76 -2.01 -5.96
N ASP A 54 -9.56 -2.70 -5.14
CA ASP A 54 -11.01 -2.45 -5.02
C ASP A 54 -11.28 -1.15 -4.23
N ILE A 55 -10.40 -0.84 -3.26
CA ILE A 55 -10.39 0.41 -2.51
C ILE A 55 -8.97 0.98 -2.60
N ALA A 56 -8.83 2.09 -3.34
CA ALA A 56 -7.55 2.71 -3.56
C ALA A 56 -7.12 3.58 -2.37
N PHE A 57 -5.87 3.36 -1.92
CA PHE A 57 -5.19 4.21 -0.95
C PHE A 57 -4.24 5.18 -1.66
N PRO A 58 -3.92 6.31 -1.03
CA PRO A 58 -2.92 7.23 -1.53
C PRO A 58 -1.55 6.55 -1.69
N SER A 59 -0.78 6.99 -2.67
CA SER A 59 0.57 6.50 -2.92
C SER A 59 1.52 7.65 -3.25
N ALA A 60 2.75 7.57 -2.76
CA ALA A 60 3.82 8.48 -3.15
C ALA A 60 4.29 8.23 -4.60
N TYR A 61 4.03 7.05 -5.12
CA TYR A 61 4.44 6.64 -6.45
C TYR A 61 3.30 6.81 -7.45
N ASP A 62 3.60 7.44 -8.58
CA ASP A 62 2.72 7.46 -9.75
C ASP A 62 2.99 6.19 -10.58
N PRO A 63 1.99 5.33 -10.81
CA PRO A 63 2.17 4.12 -11.62
C PRO A 63 2.60 4.41 -13.05
N GLU A 64 2.31 5.61 -13.58
CA GLU A 64 2.75 6.03 -14.91
C GLU A 64 4.23 6.40 -14.93
N GLU A 65 4.83 6.80 -13.80
CA GLU A 65 6.24 7.15 -13.69
C GLU A 65 7.11 5.98 -13.21
N VAL A 66 6.59 5.11 -12.36
CA VAL A 66 7.37 4.04 -11.69
C VAL A 66 6.97 2.64 -12.12
N GLY A 67 5.79 2.45 -12.73
CA GLY A 67 5.26 1.15 -13.13
C GLY A 67 5.98 0.49 -14.31
N GLU A 68 5.61 -0.77 -14.59
CA GLU A 68 6.08 -1.49 -15.79
C GLU A 68 5.75 -0.74 -17.08
N SER A 69 4.65 0.04 -17.09
CA SER A 69 4.26 0.87 -18.22
C SER A 69 5.28 1.95 -18.57
N HIS A 70 6.11 2.37 -17.62
CA HIS A 70 7.16 3.36 -17.81
C HIS A 70 8.46 2.75 -18.39
N GLN A 71 8.61 1.43 -18.34
CA GLN A 71 9.81 0.77 -18.83
C GLN A 71 9.89 0.82 -20.35
N ASP A 72 11.07 1.20 -20.89
CA ASP A 72 11.36 1.10 -22.31
C ASP A 72 11.14 -0.33 -22.80
N HIS A 73 10.41 -0.48 -23.89
CA HIS A 73 10.14 -1.79 -24.52
C HIS A 73 9.32 -2.77 -23.67
N ALA A 74 8.61 -2.32 -22.62
CA ALA A 74 7.68 -3.17 -21.91
C ALA A 74 6.61 -3.73 -22.86
N LEU A 75 6.31 -5.04 -22.72
CA LEU A 75 5.26 -5.66 -23.53
C LEU A 75 3.90 -5.05 -23.15
N PRO A 76 3.04 -4.75 -24.14
CA PRO A 76 1.74 -4.13 -23.87
C PRO A 76 0.83 -5.05 -23.07
N TRP A 77 -0.14 -4.43 -22.40
CA TRP A 77 -1.25 -5.16 -21.80
C TRP A 77 -2.07 -5.87 -22.87
N ASP A 78 -2.50 -7.08 -22.60
CA ASP A 78 -3.39 -7.86 -23.44
C ASP A 78 -4.31 -8.73 -22.59
N ARG A 79 -5.21 -9.43 -23.26
CA ARG A 79 -6.21 -10.30 -22.63
C ARG A 79 -6.37 -11.58 -23.45
N ILE A 80 -6.48 -12.68 -22.74
CA ILE A 80 -6.84 -13.98 -23.31
C ILE A 80 -8.26 -14.38 -22.90
N ARG A 81 -8.75 -15.51 -23.39
CA ARG A 81 -10.04 -16.04 -22.97
C ARG A 81 -10.01 -16.37 -21.47
N ALA A 82 -11.02 -15.88 -20.74
CA ALA A 82 -11.20 -16.21 -19.33
C ALA A 82 -11.34 -17.71 -19.12
N VAL A 83 -10.77 -18.20 -18.03
CA VAL A 83 -10.97 -19.59 -17.58
C VAL A 83 -12.29 -19.65 -16.83
N PRO A 84 -13.17 -20.65 -17.11
CA PRO A 84 -14.39 -20.83 -16.33
C PRO A 84 -14.06 -20.97 -14.85
N HIS A 85 -14.60 -20.10 -14.02
CA HIS A 85 -14.43 -20.12 -12.57
C HIS A 85 -15.69 -19.63 -11.88
N SER A 86 -15.86 -19.99 -10.62
CA SER A 86 -16.95 -19.50 -9.79
C SER A 86 -16.38 -18.57 -8.71
N SER A 87 -17.07 -17.45 -8.48
CA SER A 87 -16.79 -16.61 -7.32
C SER A 87 -17.25 -17.30 -6.04
N THR A 88 -16.45 -17.20 -4.99
CA THR A 88 -16.79 -17.75 -3.66
C THR A 88 -17.83 -16.88 -2.96
N ARG A 89 -17.77 -15.56 -3.17
CA ARG A 89 -18.65 -14.54 -2.59
C ARG A 89 -18.82 -13.39 -3.57
N GLU A 90 -19.97 -12.72 -3.49
CA GLU A 90 -20.17 -11.45 -4.20
C GLU A 90 -19.73 -10.29 -3.29
N LEU A 91 -18.50 -9.81 -3.48
CA LEU A 91 -17.95 -8.70 -2.72
C LEU A 91 -18.23 -7.34 -3.38
N GLN A 92 -18.55 -7.30 -4.66
CA GLN A 92 -18.81 -6.07 -5.42
C GLN A 92 -19.85 -5.14 -4.76
N PRO A 93 -21.01 -5.64 -4.25
CA PRO A 93 -21.99 -4.79 -3.59
C PRO A 93 -21.49 -4.14 -2.29
N LEU A 94 -20.41 -4.67 -1.69
CA LEU A 94 -19.83 -4.16 -0.46
C LEU A 94 -18.85 -3.02 -0.69
N ILE A 95 -18.31 -2.87 -1.91
CA ILE A 95 -17.26 -1.89 -2.20
C ILE A 95 -17.73 -0.46 -1.93
N ALA A 96 -18.92 -0.09 -2.45
CA ALA A 96 -19.41 1.27 -2.27
C ALA A 96 -19.62 1.66 -0.81
N PRO A 97 -20.35 0.89 0.02
CA PRO A 97 -20.52 1.24 1.44
C PRO A 97 -19.21 1.19 2.22
N LEU A 98 -18.27 0.31 1.88
CA LEU A 98 -16.93 0.30 2.50
C LEU A 98 -16.12 1.54 2.14
N LEU A 99 -16.18 1.96 0.88
CA LEU A 99 -15.51 3.17 0.41
C LEU A 99 -16.07 4.44 1.07
N ASP A 100 -17.38 4.50 1.29
CA ASP A 100 -18.02 5.63 1.97
C ASP A 100 -17.62 5.68 3.44
N ALA A 101 -17.62 4.54 4.14
CA ALA A 101 -17.16 4.44 5.53
C ALA A 101 -15.67 4.80 5.66
N HIS A 102 -14.83 4.30 4.75
CA HIS A 102 -13.41 4.67 4.65
C HIS A 102 -13.23 6.18 4.53
N ARG A 103 -13.89 6.81 3.56
CA ARG A 103 -13.78 8.27 3.34
C ARG A 103 -14.21 9.07 4.56
N GLU A 104 -15.28 8.64 5.23
CA GLU A 104 -15.76 9.32 6.44
C GLU A 104 -14.74 9.26 7.59
N ARG A 105 -14.08 8.11 7.80
CA ARG A 105 -13.02 7.96 8.82
C ARG A 105 -11.81 8.83 8.48
N CYS A 106 -11.30 8.70 7.27
CA CYS A 106 -10.10 9.41 6.83
C CYS A 106 -10.24 10.93 6.89
N GLN A 107 -11.45 11.47 6.71
CA GLN A 107 -11.70 12.91 6.86
C GLN A 107 -11.60 13.39 8.31
N LYS A 108 -11.77 12.49 9.28
CA LYS A 108 -11.80 12.84 10.71
C LYS A 108 -10.50 12.47 11.43
N ASP A 109 -9.67 11.67 10.80
CA ASP A 109 -8.43 11.14 11.39
C ASP A 109 -7.25 12.09 11.16
N PRO A 110 -6.68 12.69 12.24
CA PRO A 110 -5.53 13.57 12.13
C PRO A 110 -4.26 12.86 11.64
N ASP A 111 -4.10 11.57 11.96
CA ASP A 111 -2.94 10.77 11.54
C ASP A 111 -3.00 10.47 10.05
N TYR A 112 -4.19 10.14 9.53
CA TYR A 112 -4.40 9.98 8.10
C TYR A 112 -4.19 11.29 7.33
N ALA A 113 -4.67 12.41 7.86
CA ALA A 113 -4.46 13.74 7.27
C ALA A 113 -2.96 14.13 7.24
N HIS A 114 -2.22 13.77 8.30
CA HIS A 114 -0.77 13.96 8.36
C HIS A 114 -0.06 13.13 7.30
N MET A 115 -0.38 11.84 7.19
CA MET A 115 0.15 10.95 6.17
C MET A 115 -0.08 11.50 4.76
N LEU A 116 -1.29 11.98 4.44
CA LEU A 116 -1.59 12.60 3.15
C LEU A 116 -0.69 13.81 2.89
N SER A 117 -0.51 14.68 3.89
CA SER A 117 0.32 15.87 3.76
C SER A 117 1.79 15.52 3.54
N GLN A 118 2.29 14.45 4.19
CA GLN A 118 3.63 13.92 3.95
C GLN A 118 3.79 13.38 2.53
N LEU A 119 2.79 12.63 2.03
CA LEU A 119 2.80 12.12 0.65
C LEU A 119 2.81 13.23 -0.38
N GLU A 120 1.99 14.28 -0.19
CA GLU A 120 1.97 15.46 -1.06
C GLU A 120 3.32 16.19 -1.03
N LEU A 121 3.91 16.36 0.16
CA LEU A 121 5.23 16.97 0.31
C LEU A 121 6.29 16.15 -0.44
N THR A 122 6.36 14.84 -0.22
CA THR A 122 7.29 13.93 -0.89
C THR A 122 7.12 14.00 -2.41
N LYS A 123 5.89 13.97 -2.89
CA LYS A 123 5.58 14.07 -4.33
C LYS A 123 6.04 15.41 -4.92
N SER A 124 5.83 16.53 -4.21
CA SER A 124 6.29 17.84 -4.66
C SER A 124 7.80 17.96 -4.74
N TRP A 125 8.51 17.25 -3.87
CA TRP A 125 9.99 17.23 -3.85
C TRP A 125 10.60 16.28 -4.87
N SER A 126 9.94 15.17 -5.19
CA SER A 126 10.37 14.21 -6.23
C SER A 126 10.29 14.80 -7.64
N GLN A 127 9.39 15.76 -7.88
CA GLN A 127 9.28 16.47 -9.16
C GLN A 127 10.48 17.37 -9.50
N GLN A 128 11.42 17.54 -8.57
CA GLN A 128 12.65 18.32 -8.85
C GLN A 128 13.70 17.44 -9.53
N GLU A 129 13.79 17.53 -10.83
CA GLU A 129 14.72 16.72 -11.64
C GLU A 129 16.19 17.08 -11.44
N THR A 130 16.50 18.28 -10.91
CA THR A 130 17.87 18.77 -10.79
C THR A 130 18.23 19.09 -9.34
N LEU A 131 19.45 18.70 -8.95
CA LEU A 131 20.04 19.02 -7.66
C LEU A 131 21.28 19.89 -7.84
N SER A 132 21.39 20.94 -7.02
CA SER A 132 22.60 21.75 -7.00
C SER A 132 23.79 20.95 -6.44
N LEU A 133 24.97 21.08 -7.05
CA LEU A 133 26.22 20.54 -6.53
C LEU A 133 26.84 21.46 -5.45
N ASN A 134 26.32 22.68 -5.30
CA ASN A 134 26.76 23.59 -4.26
C ASN A 134 26.33 23.10 -2.87
N ILE A 135 27.26 22.95 -1.95
CA ILE A 135 27.02 22.39 -0.61
C ILE A 135 26.06 23.26 0.22
N ASP A 136 26.16 24.58 0.11
CA ASP A 136 25.32 25.50 0.87
C ASP A 136 23.86 25.46 0.37
N ALA A 137 23.68 25.36 -0.96
CA ALA A 137 22.36 25.17 -1.55
C ALA A 137 21.74 23.83 -1.13
N ARG A 138 22.53 22.77 -1.01
CA ARG A 138 22.06 21.45 -0.54
C ARG A 138 21.69 21.48 0.93
N ARG A 139 22.50 22.13 1.78
CA ARG A 139 22.19 22.30 3.19
C ARG A 139 20.90 23.10 3.40
N ALA A 140 20.76 24.23 2.72
CA ALA A 140 19.54 25.04 2.78
C ALA A 140 18.30 24.27 2.31
N ARG A 141 18.47 23.37 1.31
CA ARG A 141 17.40 22.50 0.86
C ARG A 141 17.03 21.48 1.94
N SER A 142 18.00 20.81 2.56
CA SER A 142 17.75 19.85 3.65
C SER A 142 17.04 20.52 4.82
N GLU A 143 17.54 21.68 5.25
CA GLU A 143 16.89 22.47 6.32
C GLU A 143 15.44 22.85 5.99
N LYS A 144 15.16 23.18 4.72
CA LYS A 144 13.80 23.47 4.28
C LYS A 144 12.91 22.24 4.37
N TRP A 145 13.41 21.07 3.98
CA TRP A 145 12.70 19.79 4.07
C TRP A 145 12.35 19.47 5.53
N ASP A 146 13.36 19.49 6.41
CA ASP A 146 13.17 19.19 7.84
C ASP A 146 12.18 20.17 8.50
N ASN A 147 12.26 21.46 8.15
CA ASN A 147 11.31 22.46 8.65
C ASN A 147 9.86 22.16 8.18
N GLN A 148 9.67 21.68 6.95
CA GLN A 148 8.35 21.32 6.45
C GLN A 148 7.79 20.09 7.19
N LEU A 149 8.60 19.06 7.41
CA LEU A 149 8.19 17.88 8.18
C LEU A 149 7.86 18.24 9.64
N PHE A 150 8.70 19.06 10.28
CA PHE A 150 8.45 19.58 11.62
C PHE A 150 7.12 20.33 11.73
N GLN A 151 6.78 21.17 10.74
CA GLN A 151 5.50 21.87 10.71
C GLN A 151 4.31 20.92 10.53
N LEU A 152 4.45 19.89 9.69
CA LEU A 152 3.42 18.88 9.51
C LEU A 152 3.18 18.10 10.81
N GLU A 153 4.25 17.70 11.51
CA GLU A 153 4.12 16.99 12.77
C GLU A 153 3.48 17.86 13.87
N ASN A 154 3.88 19.11 14.00
CA ASN A 154 3.24 20.02 14.95
C ASN A 154 1.77 20.29 14.60
N THR A 155 1.41 20.28 13.33
CA THR A 155 0.01 20.36 12.91
C THR A 155 -0.79 19.13 13.33
N ARG A 156 -0.20 17.94 13.16
CA ARG A 156 -0.76 16.67 13.63
C ARG A 156 -0.97 16.69 15.15
N ARG A 157 0.08 17.03 15.90
CA ARG A 157 0.05 17.11 17.37
C ARG A 157 -1.04 18.09 17.85
N LYS A 158 -1.14 19.26 17.22
CA LYS A 158 -2.20 20.22 17.51
C LYS A 158 -3.60 19.64 17.30
N ASN A 159 -3.81 18.94 16.19
CA ASN A 159 -5.11 18.36 15.87
C ASN A 159 -5.48 17.20 16.82
N LYS A 160 -4.49 16.50 17.38
CA LYS A 160 -4.65 15.47 18.40
C LYS A 160 -4.74 15.99 19.82
N GLY A 161 -4.48 17.30 20.04
CA GLY A 161 -4.40 17.90 21.38
C GLY A 161 -3.17 17.43 22.18
N ILE A 162 -2.09 17.02 21.51
CA ILE A 162 -0.82 16.62 22.10
C ILE A 162 0.11 17.82 22.16
N GLU A 163 1.03 17.85 23.13
CA GLU A 163 2.02 18.91 23.28
C GLU A 163 2.87 19.08 22.02
N LEU A 164 3.06 20.32 21.59
CA LEU A 164 3.85 20.64 20.40
C LEU A 164 5.34 20.59 20.72
N TYR A 165 6.14 20.22 19.73
CA TYR A 165 7.58 20.40 19.84
C TYR A 165 7.94 21.87 19.91
N ALA A 166 8.78 22.23 20.87
CA ALA A 166 9.19 23.62 21.10
C ALA A 166 10.09 24.15 19.97
N ASN A 167 10.89 23.29 19.36
CA ASN A 167 11.78 23.61 18.25
C ASN A 167 12.10 22.35 17.43
N ILE A 168 12.78 22.56 16.32
CA ILE A 168 13.14 21.47 15.39
C ILE A 168 14.16 20.49 15.98
N ASP A 169 15.03 20.95 16.90
CA ASP A 169 16.06 20.10 17.50
C ASP A 169 15.41 19.07 18.44
N ALA A 170 14.44 19.50 19.25
CA ALA A 170 13.66 18.58 20.09
C ALA A 170 12.89 17.52 19.27
N TRP A 171 12.39 17.91 18.09
CA TRP A 171 11.75 16.96 17.18
C TRP A 171 12.75 15.97 16.58
N ARG A 172 13.95 16.42 16.20
CA ARG A 172 15.01 15.56 15.66
C ARG A 172 15.51 14.55 16.69
N GLU A 173 15.76 14.99 17.93
CA GLU A 173 16.20 14.11 19.01
C GLU A 173 15.22 12.96 19.26
N GLU A 174 13.90 13.22 19.22
CA GLU A 174 12.88 12.17 19.39
C GLU A 174 12.82 11.27 18.15
N SER A 175 12.85 11.83 16.93
CA SER A 175 12.80 11.04 15.70
C SER A 175 14.05 10.20 15.45
N GLU A 176 15.23 10.63 15.89
CA GLU A 176 16.47 9.85 15.81
C GLU A 176 16.47 8.70 16.82
N SER A 177 15.89 8.89 18.01
CA SER A 177 15.75 7.80 18.99
C SER A 177 14.85 6.67 18.52
N ASP A 178 13.84 6.99 17.70
CA ASP A 178 12.93 5.99 17.11
C ASP A 178 13.56 5.23 15.92
N THR A 179 14.60 5.79 15.28
CA THR A 179 15.28 5.17 14.13
C THR A 179 16.55 4.38 14.49
N GLU A 180 17.12 4.54 15.68
CA GLU A 180 18.29 3.76 16.09
C GLU A 180 17.99 2.26 16.31
N ASP A 181 16.72 1.88 16.42
CA ASP A 181 16.29 0.48 16.53
C ASP A 181 16.07 -0.20 15.15
N ASP A 182 16.12 0.57 14.05
CA ASP A 182 15.98 0.12 12.65
C ASP A 182 17.32 0.00 11.89
N SER A 183 18.41 -0.36 12.58
CA SER A 183 19.69 -0.59 11.92
C SER A 183 19.58 -1.82 10.99
N GLU A 184 19.60 -1.54 9.67
CA GLU A 184 19.67 -2.56 8.61
C GLU A 184 20.72 -3.63 8.95
N PRO A 185 20.38 -4.93 8.83
CA PRO A 185 21.40 -5.97 8.89
C PRO A 185 22.35 -5.78 7.71
N ALA A 186 23.61 -5.47 8.00
CA ALA A 186 24.67 -5.46 7.03
C ALA A 186 24.63 -6.74 6.21
N LEU A 187 24.63 -6.61 4.87
CA LEU A 187 24.81 -7.69 3.93
C LEU A 187 26.16 -8.39 4.20
N ASP A 188 26.18 -9.33 5.12
CA ASP A 188 27.29 -10.25 5.28
C ASP A 188 27.03 -11.53 4.47
N SER A 189 27.94 -11.77 3.57
CA SER A 189 27.99 -12.96 2.73
C SER A 189 28.46 -14.16 3.53
N GLY A 190 27.56 -15.06 3.85
CA GLY A 190 27.83 -16.48 4.02
C GLY A 190 28.42 -16.96 5.33
N SER A 191 27.60 -17.55 6.19
CA SER A 191 27.94 -18.84 6.84
C SER A 191 26.69 -19.42 7.51
N GLU A 192 26.61 -20.74 7.42
CA GLU A 192 25.53 -21.62 7.87
C GLU A 192 25.39 -21.66 9.40
N ASP A 193 24.14 -21.91 9.83
CA ASP A 193 23.72 -22.51 11.11
C ASP A 193 24.06 -21.79 12.44
N GLN A 194 23.04 -21.13 13.01
CA GLN A 194 22.61 -21.44 14.38
C GLN A 194 21.23 -20.83 14.68
N ASP A 195 20.26 -21.75 14.81
CA ASP A 195 18.91 -21.54 15.27
C ASP A 195 18.92 -21.20 16.78
N THR A 196 18.95 -19.91 17.13
CA THR A 196 18.55 -19.40 18.43
C THR A 196 17.84 -18.06 18.21
N ALA A 197 16.58 -18.14 17.78
CA ALA A 197 15.71 -16.99 17.76
C ALA A 197 15.39 -16.59 19.21
N GLU A 198 16.02 -15.51 19.69
CA GLU A 198 15.43 -14.71 20.78
C GLU A 198 14.09 -14.15 20.24
N PRO A 199 13.05 -14.08 21.09
CA PRO A 199 11.82 -13.45 20.64
C PRO A 199 12.09 -11.96 20.43
N ASP A 200 12.24 -11.59 19.14
CA ASP A 200 12.24 -10.20 18.72
C ASP A 200 11.05 -9.51 19.38
N LYS A 201 11.27 -8.33 19.94
CA LYS A 201 10.20 -7.40 20.25
C LYS A 201 9.54 -7.11 18.91
N GLU A 202 8.46 -7.83 18.60
CA GLU A 202 7.58 -7.48 17.49
C GLU A 202 7.12 -6.04 17.78
N GLU A 203 7.84 -5.05 17.26
CA GLU A 203 7.27 -3.72 17.11
C GLU A 203 5.92 -3.91 16.44
N ASN A 204 4.90 -3.39 17.07
CA ASN A 204 3.53 -3.59 16.59
C ASN A 204 3.32 -2.67 15.37
N ILE A 205 3.94 -3.05 14.24
CA ILE A 205 3.84 -2.35 12.94
C ILE A 205 2.40 -1.91 12.66
N ALA A 206 1.43 -2.70 13.11
CA ALA A 206 0.02 -2.38 12.99
C ALA A 206 -0.39 -1.12 13.77
N GLU A 207 0.36 -0.72 14.81
CA GLU A 207 0.05 0.50 15.58
C GLU A 207 0.64 1.76 14.94
N THR A 208 1.66 1.63 14.13
CA THR A 208 2.35 2.76 13.48
C THR A 208 1.92 2.97 12.03
N ASP A 209 1.51 1.92 11.32
CA ASP A 209 1.09 1.99 9.91
C ASP A 209 -0.39 2.36 9.76
N GLN A 210 -0.65 3.61 9.41
CA GLN A 210 -2.00 4.16 9.22
C GLN A 210 -2.78 3.45 8.09
N MET A 211 -2.09 2.99 7.05
CA MET A 211 -2.74 2.26 5.95
C MET A 211 -3.16 0.86 6.41
N LEU A 212 -2.33 0.21 7.21
CA LEU A 212 -2.65 -1.10 7.78
C LEU A 212 -3.79 -1.01 8.79
N GLN A 213 -3.82 0.04 9.63
CA GLN A 213 -4.94 0.30 10.55
C GLN A 213 -6.25 0.50 9.78
N GLU A 214 -6.24 1.33 8.75
CA GLU A 214 -7.44 1.57 7.94
C GLU A 214 -7.87 0.32 7.16
N ALA A 215 -6.94 -0.51 6.68
CA ALA A 215 -7.28 -1.81 6.11
C ALA A 215 -7.97 -2.73 7.13
N GLY A 216 -7.55 -2.70 8.39
CA GLY A 216 -8.20 -3.38 9.51
C GLY A 216 -9.62 -2.86 9.78
N HIS A 217 -9.84 -1.57 9.73
CA HIS A 217 -11.17 -0.96 9.84
C HIS A 217 -12.09 -1.38 8.67
N ILE A 218 -11.58 -1.37 7.45
CA ILE A 218 -12.32 -1.84 6.26
C ILE A 218 -12.71 -3.32 6.42
N LEU A 219 -11.80 -4.16 6.91
CA LEU A 219 -12.10 -5.57 7.17
C LEU A 219 -13.20 -5.73 8.23
N THR A 220 -13.16 -4.95 9.29
CA THR A 220 -14.18 -4.97 10.34
C THR A 220 -15.54 -4.55 9.79
N ASP A 221 -15.58 -3.51 8.97
CA ASP A 221 -16.80 -3.05 8.30
C ASP A 221 -17.34 -4.11 7.32
N GLN A 222 -16.46 -4.76 6.56
CA GLN A 222 -16.84 -5.87 5.68
C GLN A 222 -17.54 -7.00 6.46
N ILE A 223 -16.94 -7.45 7.55
CA ILE A 223 -17.50 -8.51 8.41
C ILE A 223 -18.89 -8.10 8.92
N ARG A 224 -19.06 -6.85 9.34
CA ARG A 224 -20.33 -6.32 9.82
C ARG A 224 -21.38 -6.30 8.72
N LEU A 225 -21.07 -5.78 7.55
CA LEU A 225 -21.99 -5.71 6.39
C LEU A 225 -22.42 -7.12 5.92
N GLU A 226 -21.48 -8.06 5.85
CA GLU A 226 -21.81 -9.46 5.52
C GLU A 226 -22.76 -10.10 6.55
N ALA A 227 -22.51 -9.85 7.83
CA ALA A 227 -23.39 -10.35 8.89
C ALA A 227 -24.80 -9.75 8.84
N GLU A 228 -24.91 -8.45 8.54
CA GLU A 228 -26.19 -7.77 8.35
C GLU A 228 -26.95 -8.31 7.13
N ALA A 229 -26.25 -8.48 6.00
CA ALA A 229 -26.84 -9.03 4.79
C ALA A 229 -27.40 -10.45 5.03
N LYS A 230 -26.65 -11.29 5.74
CA LYS A 230 -27.10 -12.63 6.10
C LYS A 230 -28.31 -12.60 7.04
N ARG A 231 -28.35 -11.70 8.01
CA ARG A 231 -29.54 -11.54 8.91
C ARG A 231 -30.78 -11.13 8.12
N ARG A 232 -30.65 -10.15 7.21
CA ARG A 232 -31.76 -9.70 6.34
C ARG A 232 -32.31 -10.86 5.47
N GLN A 233 -31.41 -11.65 4.89
CA GLN A 233 -31.80 -12.80 4.08
C GLN A 233 -32.58 -13.84 4.90
N LEU A 234 -32.14 -14.17 6.11
CA LEU A 234 -32.82 -15.08 7.00
C LEU A 234 -34.21 -14.57 7.39
N GLN A 235 -34.34 -13.27 7.68
CA GLN A 235 -35.66 -12.67 7.98
C GLN A 235 -36.64 -12.75 6.79
N LEU A 236 -36.15 -12.49 5.57
CA LEU A 236 -36.97 -12.59 4.37
C LEU A 236 -37.50 -14.03 4.17
N VAL A 237 -36.63 -15.02 4.33
CA VAL A 237 -37.03 -16.45 4.24
C VAL A 237 -38.08 -16.80 5.29
N GLN A 238 -37.96 -16.32 6.50
CA GLN A 238 -38.95 -16.56 7.55
C GLN A 238 -40.33 -15.94 7.23
N ILE A 239 -40.31 -14.70 6.69
CA ILE A 239 -41.54 -14.01 6.27
C ILE A 239 -42.21 -14.75 5.13
N GLU A 240 -41.48 -15.25 4.15
CA GLU A 240 -42.01 -16.03 3.03
C GLU A 240 -42.62 -17.35 3.51
N GLN A 241 -41.99 -18.05 4.42
CA GLN A 241 -42.51 -19.27 5.02
C GLN A 241 -43.81 -19.04 5.80
N GLN A 242 -43.92 -17.92 6.55
CA GLN A 242 -45.12 -17.54 7.28
C GLN A 242 -46.30 -17.16 6.33
N LYS A 243 -46.03 -16.64 5.15
CA LYS A 243 -47.07 -16.31 4.17
C LYS A 243 -47.55 -17.51 3.39
N ALA A 244 -46.78 -18.59 3.34
CA ALA A 244 -47.11 -19.83 2.65
C ALA A 244 -47.84 -20.86 3.53
N SER A 245 -47.94 -20.62 4.85
CA SER A 245 -48.68 -21.41 5.83
C SER A 245 -50.04 -20.82 6.11
#